data_b6ae2cc3024f5a4c8d9a015064bf3ec0
#
_entry.id   b6ae2cc3024f5a4c8d9a015064bf3ec0
#
_cell.length_a   1.000
_cell.length_b   1.000
_cell.length_c   1.000
_cell.angle_alpha   90.00
_cell.angle_beta   90.00
_cell.angle_gamma   90.00
#
_symmetry.space_group_name_H-M   'P 1'
#
loop_
_entity.id
_entity.type
_entity.pdbx_description
1 polymer ?
#
loop_
_entity_poly.entity_id
_entity_poly.type
_entity_poly.pdbx_seq_one_letter_code
_entity_poly.pdbx_strand_id
1 'polypeptide(L)'
;INSNMEGFKKDKYAYEHFRSDRVPIPEVVETGNFDGTHYFCISVKADGITYEDSDEETVVRLLGDITDVTEAISRTDISGTSGCGVFDSDTGNAPFYSWREYLAEVFERDWTAVSRSYVNLSLIDELLAAYRELISYCPEERALFHGDFGSNNVIVGKKSRISGVIDWDCAAYGDF
;
A
#
# COMPACT_ATOMS: atom_id res chain seq x y z
N ILE A 1 0.34 3.03 18.55
CA ILE A 1 0.15 1.72 19.19
C ILE A 1 -1.01 1.02 18.48
N ASN A 2 -0.83 -0.20 18.06
CA ASN A 2 -1.83 -0.99 17.33
C ASN A 2 -1.77 -2.46 17.82
N SER A 3 -2.80 -3.24 17.53
CA SER A 3 -2.80 -4.70 17.73
C SER A 3 -2.13 -5.47 16.58
N ASN A 4 -1.83 -4.81 15.46
CA ASN A 4 -1.17 -5.40 14.31
C ASN A 4 0.32 -5.02 14.26
N MET A 5 1.20 -5.97 14.54
CA MET A 5 2.65 -5.78 14.45
C MET A 5 3.15 -5.79 13.00
N GLU A 6 2.46 -6.54 12.12
CA GLU A 6 2.90 -6.72 10.74
C GLU A 6 2.90 -5.40 9.95
N GLY A 7 1.89 -4.54 10.14
CA GLY A 7 1.86 -3.21 9.53
C GLY A 7 3.09 -2.39 9.89
N PHE A 8 3.47 -2.35 11.18
CA PHE A 8 4.66 -1.63 11.63
C PHE A 8 5.98 -2.21 11.10
N LYS A 9 6.05 -3.54 10.97
CA LYS A 9 7.20 -4.19 10.34
C LYS A 9 7.29 -3.84 8.85
N LYS A 10 6.16 -3.74 8.15
CA LYS A 10 6.12 -3.35 6.75
C LYS A 10 6.53 -1.89 6.55
N ASP A 11 6.12 -0.98 7.43
CA ASP A 11 6.63 0.40 7.42
C ASP A 11 8.16 0.43 7.55
N LYS A 12 8.69 -0.37 8.46
CA LYS A 12 10.14 -0.49 8.66
C LYS A 12 10.82 -1.08 7.42
N TYR A 13 10.28 -2.17 6.87
CA TYR A 13 10.79 -2.78 5.65
C TYR A 13 10.80 -1.79 4.48
N ALA A 14 9.70 -1.04 4.29
CA ALA A 14 9.60 -0.03 3.25
C ALA A 14 10.66 1.06 3.41
N TYR A 15 10.87 1.56 4.63
CA TYR A 15 11.93 2.52 4.91
C TYR A 15 13.32 1.97 4.58
N GLU A 16 13.63 0.73 4.97
CA GLU A 16 14.95 0.11 4.80
C GLU A 16 15.26 -0.25 3.33
N HIS A 17 14.24 -0.59 2.53
CA HIS A 17 14.42 -1.17 1.20
C HIS A 17 13.89 -0.34 0.03
N PHE A 18 12.87 0.53 0.25
CA PHE A 18 12.20 1.25 -0.83
C PHE A 18 12.44 2.76 -0.81
N ARG A 19 12.95 3.29 0.29
CA ARG A 19 13.24 4.71 0.41
C ARG A 19 14.26 5.18 -0.61
N SER A 20 13.96 6.32 -1.23
CA SER A 20 14.89 7.03 -2.12
C SER A 20 14.61 8.55 -2.09
N ASP A 21 15.40 9.33 -2.79
CA ASP A 21 15.15 10.77 -2.95
C ASP A 21 13.82 11.06 -3.65
N ARG A 22 13.30 10.10 -4.43
CA ARG A 22 12.01 10.20 -5.14
C ARG A 22 10.84 9.56 -4.39
N VAL A 23 11.13 8.66 -3.45
CA VAL A 23 10.14 8.00 -2.58
C VAL A 23 10.51 8.33 -1.14
N PRO A 24 10.04 9.46 -0.59
CA PRO A 24 10.40 9.91 0.74
C PRO A 24 9.62 9.12 1.80
N ILE A 25 10.23 8.08 2.35
CA ILE A 25 9.65 7.30 3.45
C ILE A 25 10.31 7.75 4.76
N PRO A 26 9.53 8.13 5.79
CA PRO A 26 10.08 8.49 7.09
C PRO A 26 10.84 7.34 7.74
N GLU A 27 11.93 7.67 8.42
CA GLU A 27 12.71 6.69 9.17
C GLU A 27 11.86 6.02 10.25
N VAL A 28 11.85 4.70 10.28
CA VAL A 28 11.32 3.92 11.40
C VAL A 28 12.46 3.61 12.35
N VAL A 29 12.46 4.28 13.52
CA VAL A 29 13.51 4.18 14.52
C VAL A 29 13.41 2.88 15.28
N GLU A 30 12.21 2.50 15.72
CA GLU A 30 11.98 1.32 16.54
C GLU A 30 10.55 0.80 16.37
N THR A 31 10.41 -0.52 16.37
CA THR A 31 9.13 -1.20 16.53
C THR A 31 9.24 -2.24 17.63
N GLY A 32 8.17 -2.46 18.41
CA GLY A 32 8.23 -3.41 19.50
C GLY A 32 6.87 -3.78 20.06
N ASN A 33 6.93 -4.71 21.02
CA ASN A 33 5.77 -5.12 21.81
C ASN A 33 5.65 -4.20 23.02
N PHE A 34 4.45 -3.67 23.28
CA PHE A 34 4.19 -2.76 24.38
C PHE A 34 3.73 -3.48 25.65
N ASP A 35 2.77 -4.41 25.53
CA ASP A 35 2.15 -5.07 26.70
C ASP A 35 1.76 -6.54 26.45
N GLY A 36 2.27 -7.17 25.40
CA GLY A 36 1.92 -8.53 24.99
C GLY A 36 0.76 -8.61 23.97
N THR A 37 -0.07 -7.59 23.91
CA THR A 37 -1.24 -7.52 22.99
C THR A 37 -1.19 -6.30 22.06
N HIS A 38 -0.46 -5.28 22.45
CA HIS A 38 -0.27 -4.07 21.66
C HIS A 38 1.19 -3.91 21.24
N TYR A 39 1.38 -3.35 20.10
CA TYR A 39 2.68 -3.06 19.49
C TYR A 39 2.84 -1.56 19.29
N PHE A 40 4.06 -1.10 19.17
CA PHE A 40 4.37 0.29 18.89
C PHE A 40 5.31 0.42 17.70
N CYS A 41 5.23 1.56 17.04
CA CYS A 41 6.17 2.04 16.05
C CYS A 41 6.57 3.45 16.41
N ILE A 42 7.87 3.72 16.43
CA ILE A 42 8.45 5.05 16.60
C ILE A 42 9.10 5.41 15.28
N SER A 43 8.63 6.47 14.66
CA SER A 43 9.18 6.97 13.40
C SER A 43 9.55 8.45 13.50
N VAL A 44 10.48 8.87 12.67
CA VAL A 44 10.78 10.29 12.49
C VAL A 44 9.56 10.94 11.82
N LYS A 45 9.05 12.01 12.43
CA LYS A 45 7.91 12.72 11.86
C LYS A 45 8.31 13.39 10.54
N ALA A 46 7.62 13.10 9.45
CA ALA A 46 7.71 13.87 8.22
C ALA A 46 7.28 15.33 8.47
N ASP A 47 8.03 16.30 7.94
CA ASP A 47 7.75 17.72 8.15
C ASP A 47 6.59 18.15 7.24
N GLY A 48 5.49 18.60 7.81
CA GLY A 48 4.34 19.09 7.06
C GLY A 48 2.99 18.65 7.58
N ILE A 49 2.02 18.66 6.69
CA ILE A 49 0.62 18.24 6.89
C ILE A 49 0.26 17.17 5.85
N THR A 50 -0.85 16.49 6.04
CA THR A 50 -1.35 15.55 5.03
C THR A 50 -1.77 16.28 3.75
N TYR A 51 -1.72 15.60 2.62
CA TYR A 51 -2.15 16.18 1.35
C TYR A 51 -3.65 16.56 1.39
N GLU A 52 -4.48 15.79 2.10
CA GLU A 52 -5.90 16.10 2.27
C GLU A 52 -6.18 17.37 3.08
N ASP A 53 -5.28 17.73 4.02
CA ASP A 53 -5.38 18.96 4.83
C ASP A 53 -4.80 20.19 4.11
N SER A 54 -4.27 20.02 2.89
CA SER A 54 -3.71 21.10 2.09
C SER A 54 -4.80 21.95 1.45
N ASP A 55 -4.49 23.21 1.17
CA ASP A 55 -5.40 24.07 0.41
C ASP A 55 -5.51 23.62 -1.07
N GLU A 56 -6.60 24.03 -1.74
CA GLU A 56 -6.92 23.64 -3.11
C GLU A 56 -5.80 24.01 -4.10
N GLU A 57 -5.15 25.18 -3.91
CA GLU A 57 -4.06 25.61 -4.76
C GLU A 57 -2.86 24.66 -4.65
N THR A 58 -2.52 24.26 -3.43
CA THR A 58 -1.45 23.30 -3.15
C THR A 58 -1.79 21.92 -3.73
N VAL A 59 -3.04 21.45 -3.56
CA VAL A 59 -3.50 20.17 -4.11
C VAL A 59 -3.32 20.13 -5.62
N VAL A 60 -3.82 21.14 -6.34
CA VAL A 60 -3.71 21.20 -7.82
C VAL A 60 -2.25 21.27 -8.26
N ARG A 61 -1.43 22.06 -7.58
CA ARG A 61 -0.02 22.21 -7.93
C ARG A 61 0.78 20.91 -7.78
N LEU A 62 0.44 20.09 -6.79
CA LEU A 62 1.16 18.84 -6.49
C LEU A 62 0.71 17.63 -7.31
N LEU A 63 -0.29 17.74 -8.18
CA LEU A 63 -0.74 16.60 -9.01
C LEU A 63 0.41 15.96 -9.81
N GLY A 64 1.33 16.77 -10.34
CA GLY A 64 2.52 16.27 -11.01
C GLY A 64 3.47 15.52 -10.06
N ASP A 65 3.73 16.07 -8.88
CA ASP A 65 4.61 15.45 -7.89
C ASP A 65 4.02 14.11 -7.37
N ILE A 66 2.68 14.04 -7.20
CA ILE A 66 1.98 12.80 -6.84
C ILE A 66 2.20 11.73 -7.91
N THR A 67 2.03 12.08 -9.19
CA THR A 67 2.28 11.16 -10.31
C THR A 67 3.74 10.71 -10.34
N ASP A 68 4.69 11.63 -10.15
CA ASP A 68 6.12 11.33 -10.13
C ASP A 68 6.51 10.38 -8.99
N VAL A 69 5.90 10.54 -7.80
CA VAL A 69 6.12 9.64 -6.66
C VAL A 69 5.51 8.27 -6.93
N THR A 70 4.29 8.20 -7.47
CA THR A 70 3.64 6.92 -7.83
C THR A 70 4.50 6.16 -8.85
N GLU A 71 4.98 6.85 -9.88
CA GLU A 71 5.88 6.27 -10.87
C GLU A 71 7.23 5.83 -10.25
N ALA A 72 7.75 6.59 -9.30
CA ALA A 72 8.98 6.23 -8.61
C ALA A 72 8.80 5.00 -7.72
N ILE A 73 7.65 4.84 -7.06
CA ILE A 73 7.29 3.64 -6.30
C ILE A 73 7.29 2.43 -7.23
N SER A 74 6.60 2.50 -8.36
CA SER A 74 6.51 1.38 -9.30
C SER A 74 7.84 0.97 -9.92
N ARG A 75 8.78 1.91 -10.02
CA ARG A 75 10.14 1.68 -10.52
C ARG A 75 11.17 1.32 -9.45
N THR A 76 10.74 1.14 -8.21
CA THR A 76 11.61 0.67 -7.12
C THR A 76 12.21 -0.68 -7.48
N ASP A 77 13.51 -0.83 -7.26
CA ASP A 77 14.19 -2.11 -7.48
C ASP A 77 13.71 -3.17 -6.47
N ILE A 78 12.97 -4.14 -6.98
CA ILE A 78 12.43 -5.28 -6.23
C ILE A 78 13.06 -6.60 -6.71
N SER A 79 14.18 -6.57 -7.40
CA SER A 79 14.86 -7.77 -7.95
C SER A 79 15.32 -8.74 -6.87
N GLY A 80 15.54 -8.26 -5.63
CA GLY A 80 15.88 -9.08 -4.47
C GLY A 80 14.71 -9.81 -3.82
N THR A 81 13.47 -9.62 -4.33
CA THR A 81 12.24 -10.20 -3.77
C THR A 81 11.55 -11.12 -4.78
N SER A 82 10.58 -11.90 -4.33
CA SER A 82 9.83 -12.83 -5.19
C SER A 82 8.32 -12.78 -4.94
N GLY A 83 7.55 -13.35 -5.84
CA GLY A 83 6.10 -13.52 -5.74
C GLY A 83 5.31 -12.24 -6.01
N CYS A 84 3.99 -12.36 -6.02
CA CYS A 84 3.00 -11.29 -6.22
C CYS A 84 2.03 -11.22 -5.04
N GLY A 85 1.37 -10.06 -4.89
CA GLY A 85 0.46 -9.78 -3.77
C GLY A 85 1.17 -9.12 -2.59
N VAL A 86 0.49 -9.09 -1.44
CA VAL A 86 1.01 -8.49 -0.21
C VAL A 86 2.20 -9.29 0.29
N PHE A 87 3.34 -8.64 0.45
CA PHE A 87 4.58 -9.31 0.87
C PHE A 87 4.67 -9.46 2.39
N ASP A 88 5.40 -10.45 2.83
CA ASP A 88 5.80 -10.69 4.21
C ASP A 88 6.99 -9.78 4.58
N SER A 89 6.91 -9.08 5.69
CA SER A 89 7.91 -8.08 6.10
C SER A 89 9.23 -8.68 6.59
N ASP A 90 9.26 -9.95 6.98
CA ASP A 90 10.50 -10.60 7.45
C ASP A 90 11.35 -11.10 6.28
N THR A 91 10.72 -11.44 5.15
CA THR A 91 11.39 -12.02 3.97
C THR A 91 11.40 -11.09 2.75
N GLY A 92 10.50 -10.12 2.69
CA GLY A 92 10.26 -9.29 1.52
C GLY A 92 9.60 -10.02 0.35
N ASN A 93 9.16 -11.27 0.53
CA ASN A 93 8.57 -12.07 -0.54
C ASN A 93 7.04 -12.10 -0.42
N ALA A 94 6.36 -12.16 -1.56
CA ALA A 94 4.92 -12.33 -1.62
C ALA A 94 4.55 -13.80 -1.93
N PRO A 95 3.34 -14.25 -1.51
CA PRO A 95 3.03 -15.67 -1.49
C PRO A 95 2.59 -16.26 -2.83
N PHE A 96 2.14 -15.43 -3.81
CA PHE A 96 1.57 -15.92 -5.06
C PHE A 96 2.60 -15.95 -6.17
N TYR A 97 2.51 -16.94 -7.04
CA TYR A 97 3.40 -17.09 -8.18
C TYR A 97 3.17 -16.03 -9.25
N SER A 98 1.92 -15.58 -9.45
CA SER A 98 1.53 -14.58 -10.43
C SER A 98 0.55 -13.55 -9.86
N TRP A 99 0.46 -12.39 -10.52
CA TRP A 99 -0.51 -11.36 -10.15
C TRP A 99 -1.95 -11.85 -10.31
N ARG A 100 -2.24 -12.62 -11.37
CA ARG A 100 -3.57 -13.21 -11.58
C ARG A 100 -3.96 -14.21 -10.49
N GLU A 101 -3.01 -14.98 -9.99
CA GLU A 101 -3.24 -15.90 -8.86
C GLU A 101 -3.65 -15.12 -7.59
N TYR A 102 -2.93 -14.05 -7.27
CA TYR A 102 -3.31 -13.16 -6.16
C TYR A 102 -4.71 -12.56 -6.35
N LEU A 103 -4.99 -12.02 -7.54
CA LEU A 103 -6.30 -11.45 -7.84
C LEU A 103 -7.43 -12.49 -7.75
N ALA A 104 -7.15 -13.75 -8.08
CA ALA A 104 -8.14 -14.84 -8.02
C ALA A 104 -8.54 -15.21 -6.59
N GLU A 105 -7.78 -14.83 -5.55
CA GLU A 105 -8.15 -15.07 -4.15
C GLU A 105 -9.53 -14.52 -3.77
N VAL A 106 -9.99 -13.49 -4.46
CA VAL A 106 -11.33 -12.93 -4.24
C VAL A 106 -12.44 -13.97 -4.39
N PHE A 107 -12.23 -15.00 -5.22
CA PHE A 107 -13.21 -16.05 -5.46
C PHE A 107 -13.28 -17.09 -4.34
N GLU A 108 -12.25 -17.19 -3.51
CA GLU A 108 -12.17 -18.12 -2.38
C GLU A 108 -12.81 -17.54 -1.10
N ARG A 109 -13.18 -16.25 -1.14
CA ARG A 109 -13.82 -15.58 0.01
C ARG A 109 -15.26 -16.04 0.19
N ASP A 110 -15.67 -16.22 1.45
CA ASP A 110 -17.08 -16.47 1.80
C ASP A 110 -17.90 -15.16 1.73
N TRP A 111 -18.47 -14.91 0.57
CA TRP A 111 -19.33 -13.74 0.33
C TRP A 111 -20.72 -13.88 0.97
N THR A 112 -21.10 -15.05 1.49
CA THR A 112 -22.37 -15.24 2.21
C THR A 112 -22.38 -14.56 3.58
N ALA A 113 -21.20 -14.29 4.13
CA ALA A 113 -21.01 -13.54 5.37
C ALA A 113 -21.32 -12.04 5.23
N VAL A 114 -21.38 -11.53 3.99
CA VAL A 114 -21.72 -10.11 3.75
C VAL A 114 -23.18 -9.88 4.13
N SER A 115 -23.42 -8.84 4.93
CA SER A 115 -24.75 -8.50 5.42
C SER A 115 -25.73 -8.21 4.28
N ARG A 116 -26.76 -9.03 4.14
CA ARG A 116 -27.83 -8.88 3.13
C ARG A 116 -28.63 -7.60 3.27
N SER A 117 -28.52 -6.89 4.39
CA SER A 117 -29.16 -5.60 4.60
C SER A 117 -28.48 -4.46 3.83
N TYR A 118 -27.23 -4.64 3.42
CA TYR A 118 -26.43 -3.62 2.72
C TYR A 118 -26.14 -3.97 1.26
N VAL A 119 -26.07 -5.26 0.92
CA VAL A 119 -25.66 -5.69 -0.42
C VAL A 119 -26.61 -6.79 -0.93
N ASN A 120 -27.04 -6.63 -2.19
CA ASN A 120 -27.78 -7.69 -2.89
C ASN A 120 -26.78 -8.78 -3.35
N LEU A 121 -26.97 -10.02 -2.93
CA LEU A 121 -26.10 -11.13 -3.29
C LEU A 121 -26.03 -11.37 -4.82
N SER A 122 -27.13 -11.12 -5.56
CA SER A 122 -27.08 -11.22 -7.04
C SER A 122 -26.12 -10.23 -7.67
N LEU A 123 -25.92 -9.05 -7.05
CA LEU A 123 -24.93 -8.08 -7.50
C LEU A 123 -23.50 -8.58 -7.27
N ILE A 124 -23.27 -9.27 -6.15
CA ILE A 124 -21.96 -9.90 -5.87
C ILE A 124 -21.65 -10.93 -6.96
N ASP A 125 -22.61 -11.80 -7.31
CA ASP A 125 -22.42 -12.81 -8.36
C ASP A 125 -22.08 -12.16 -9.72
N GLU A 126 -22.80 -11.09 -10.07
CA GLU A 126 -22.54 -10.32 -11.30
C GLU A 126 -21.14 -9.68 -11.30
N LEU A 127 -20.75 -9.07 -10.17
CA LEU A 127 -19.41 -8.46 -10.02
C LEU A 127 -18.30 -9.51 -10.09
N LEU A 128 -18.47 -10.66 -9.44
CA LEU A 128 -17.49 -11.75 -9.49
C LEU A 128 -17.37 -12.35 -10.89
N ALA A 129 -18.49 -12.43 -11.65
CA ALA A 129 -18.45 -12.87 -13.04
C ALA A 129 -17.67 -11.89 -13.93
N ALA A 130 -17.95 -10.59 -13.81
CA ALA A 130 -17.23 -9.54 -14.52
C ALA A 130 -15.74 -9.51 -14.12
N TYR A 131 -15.44 -9.64 -12.84
CA TYR A 131 -14.06 -9.69 -12.33
C TYR A 131 -13.28 -10.88 -12.88
N ARG A 132 -13.92 -12.08 -12.97
CA ARG A 132 -13.29 -13.27 -13.55
C ARG A 132 -12.92 -13.08 -15.03
N GLU A 133 -13.75 -12.38 -15.77
CA GLU A 133 -13.44 -12.02 -17.17
C GLU A 133 -12.27 -11.03 -17.22
N LEU A 134 -12.32 -9.95 -16.42
CA LEU A 134 -11.34 -8.86 -16.44
C LEU A 134 -9.95 -9.33 -15.99
N ILE A 135 -9.83 -10.23 -15.03
CA ILE A 135 -8.56 -10.80 -14.59
C ILE A 135 -7.74 -11.38 -15.75
N SER A 136 -8.42 -11.93 -16.78
CA SER A 136 -7.74 -12.51 -17.93
C SER A 136 -6.96 -11.50 -18.77
N TYR A 137 -7.28 -10.22 -18.65
CA TYR A 137 -6.64 -9.11 -19.36
C TYR A 137 -5.56 -8.40 -18.52
N CYS A 138 -5.45 -8.72 -17.21
CA CYS A 138 -4.45 -8.10 -16.35
C CYS A 138 -3.04 -8.46 -16.82
N PRO A 139 -2.11 -7.50 -16.90
CA PRO A 139 -0.70 -7.76 -17.12
C PRO A 139 -0.13 -8.65 -16.02
N GLU A 140 0.95 -9.36 -16.34
CA GLU A 140 1.73 -10.13 -15.36
C GLU A 140 3.02 -9.37 -15.01
N GLU A 141 3.01 -8.06 -15.15
CA GLU A 141 4.09 -7.19 -14.73
C GLU A 141 4.17 -7.16 -13.21
N ARG A 142 5.37 -7.05 -12.70
CA ARG A 142 5.65 -7.05 -11.28
C ARG A 142 6.35 -5.77 -10.90
N ALA A 143 5.60 -4.86 -10.26
CA ALA A 143 6.08 -3.61 -9.72
C ALA A 143 5.70 -3.50 -8.23
N LEU A 144 6.38 -2.65 -7.49
CA LEU A 144 5.95 -2.25 -6.15
C LEU A 144 4.79 -1.27 -6.28
N PHE A 145 3.74 -1.44 -5.47
CA PHE A 145 2.74 -0.42 -5.25
C PHE A 145 2.39 -0.29 -3.76
N HIS A 146 1.92 0.88 -3.37
CA HIS A 146 1.65 1.21 -1.97
C HIS A 146 0.42 0.48 -1.41
N GLY A 147 -0.56 0.23 -2.24
CA GLY A 147 -1.80 -0.46 -1.87
C GLY A 147 -2.87 0.43 -1.20
N ASP A 148 -2.47 1.53 -0.58
CA ASP A 148 -3.34 2.54 0.02
C ASP A 148 -2.76 3.96 -0.17
N PHE A 149 -2.46 4.32 -1.43
CA PHE A 149 -1.88 5.63 -1.77
C PHE A 149 -2.95 6.72 -1.75
N GLY A 150 -3.51 6.97 -0.57
CA GLY A 150 -4.52 7.98 -0.32
C GLY A 150 -3.95 9.35 0.06
N SER A 151 -4.81 10.37 0.03
CA SER A 151 -4.44 11.74 0.38
C SER A 151 -4.02 11.91 1.85
N ASN A 152 -4.46 11.02 2.71
CA ASN A 152 -4.08 10.92 4.13
C ASN A 152 -2.67 10.33 4.33
N ASN A 153 -2.15 9.57 3.36
CA ASN A 153 -0.87 8.86 3.44
C ASN A 153 0.29 9.60 2.74
N VAL A 154 0.03 10.78 2.21
CA VAL A 154 1.02 11.66 1.60
C VAL A 154 1.21 12.93 2.43
N ILE A 155 2.43 13.21 2.86
CA ILE A 155 2.78 14.38 3.67
C ILE A 155 3.38 15.47 2.77
N VAL A 156 2.82 16.66 2.87
CA VAL A 156 3.25 17.86 2.14
C VAL A 156 4.06 18.75 3.06
N GLY A 157 5.35 18.85 2.77
CA GLY A 157 6.29 19.64 3.54
C GLY A 157 6.35 21.10 3.12
N LYS A 158 7.26 21.82 3.78
CA LYS A 158 7.58 23.22 3.41
C LYS A 158 8.01 23.32 1.95
N LYS A 159 7.63 24.40 1.28
CA LYS A 159 7.86 24.66 -0.16
C LYS A 159 6.99 23.75 -1.07
N SER A 160 5.89 23.21 -0.53
CA SER A 160 4.94 22.40 -1.27
C SER A 160 5.63 21.29 -2.07
N ARG A 161 6.33 20.43 -1.37
CA ARG A 161 6.94 19.21 -1.89
C ARG A 161 6.47 18.04 -1.03
N ILE A 162 6.36 16.88 -1.62
CA ILE A 162 6.08 15.65 -0.88
C ILE A 162 7.31 15.37 0.00
N SER A 163 7.08 15.31 1.32
CA SER A 163 8.10 15.08 2.34
C SER A 163 7.98 13.74 3.02
N GLY A 164 6.88 13.01 2.78
CA GLY A 164 6.66 11.69 3.32
C GLY A 164 5.56 10.93 2.60
N VAL A 165 5.77 9.65 2.44
CA VAL A 165 4.75 8.64 2.10
C VAL A 165 4.74 7.66 3.25
N ILE A 166 3.60 7.50 3.91
CA ILE A 166 3.43 6.75 5.15
C ILE A 166 2.38 5.66 5.00
N ASP A 167 2.33 4.74 5.95
CA ASP A 167 1.33 3.66 6.03
C ASP A 167 1.44 2.63 4.89
N TRP A 168 2.57 1.91 4.89
CA TRP A 168 2.91 0.92 3.88
C TRP A 168 2.35 -0.47 4.15
N ASP A 169 1.43 -0.62 5.10
CA ASP A 169 0.92 -1.93 5.52
C ASP A 169 0.22 -2.71 4.39
N CYS A 170 -0.39 -2.01 3.45
CA CYS A 170 -1.04 -2.57 2.26
C CYS A 170 -0.10 -2.76 1.06
N ALA A 171 1.18 -2.38 1.18
CA ALA A 171 2.10 -2.46 0.05
C ALA A 171 2.27 -3.89 -0.47
N ALA A 172 2.35 -4.01 -1.79
CA ALA A 172 2.35 -5.30 -2.48
C ALA A 172 3.14 -5.23 -3.80
N TYR A 173 3.33 -6.39 -4.43
CA TYR A 173 3.92 -6.52 -5.75
C TYR A 173 2.89 -7.01 -6.76
N GLY A 174 2.79 -6.33 -7.90
CA GLY A 174 1.88 -6.68 -8.99
C GLY A 174 1.82 -5.60 -10.04
N ASP A 175 0.73 -5.59 -10.80
CA ASP A 175 0.38 -4.52 -11.72
C ASP A 175 -0.14 -3.30 -10.93
N PHE A 176 0.29 -2.08 -11.30
CA PHE A 176 -0.04 -0.84 -10.57
C PHE A 176 -0.82 0.14 -11.45
#